data_ed936421c70a9b07e292f4874617bd1f
#
_entry.id   ed936421c70a9b07e292f4874617bd1f
#
_cell.length_a   1.000
_cell.length_b   1.000
_cell.length_c   1.000
_cell.angle_alpha   90.00
_cell.angle_beta   90.00
_cell.angle_gamma   90.00
#
_symmetry.space_group_name_H-M   'P 1'
#
loop_
_entity.id
_entity.type
_entity.pdbx_description
1 polymer ?
#
loop_
_entity_poly.entity_id
_entity_poly.type
_entity_poly.pdbx_seq_one_letter_code
_entity_poly.pdbx_strand_id
1 'polypeptide(L)'
;MAHIHEKIDFTVAIFVVHHEKILLIHHRKLDKWLPLGGHIELDEDPEQAALREAKEESGLDVELLGERPPTTEPGTRALIAPRFLDIHRINATHEHIGMIYWARPLLAEGHQTPQGGVSTNPVLDNAEHHDIRWCAATDLDTLQPPMTDAVKWYCRQALAEIPKAP
;
A
#
# COMPACT_ATOMS: atom_id res chain seq x y z
N MET A 1 5.27 4.48 15.69
CA MET A 1 6.11 3.35 15.30
C MET A 1 7.55 3.64 15.73
N ALA A 2 8.26 2.68 16.30
CA ALA A 2 9.68 2.83 16.62
C ALA A 2 10.50 2.64 15.34
N HIS A 3 11.57 3.41 15.17
CA HIS A 3 12.51 3.19 14.08
C HIS A 3 13.28 1.87 14.28
N ILE A 4 13.49 1.12 13.19
CA ILE A 4 14.21 -0.16 13.20
C ILE A 4 15.71 0.09 13.09
N HIS A 5 16.11 1.06 12.25
CA HIS A 5 17.48 1.45 12.04
C HIS A 5 17.71 2.90 12.47
N GLU A 6 18.96 3.24 12.80
CA GLU A 6 19.29 4.55 13.37
C GLU A 6 19.09 5.70 12.37
N LYS A 7 19.45 5.50 11.09
CA LYS A 7 19.47 6.57 10.08
C LYS A 7 18.51 6.38 8.93
N ILE A 8 18.36 5.16 8.45
CA ILE A 8 17.54 4.84 7.28
C ILE A 8 16.73 3.59 7.59
N ASP A 9 15.41 3.71 7.55
CA ASP A 9 14.50 2.57 7.58
C ASP A 9 14.01 2.22 6.18
N PHE A 10 13.69 0.94 5.98
CA PHE A 10 13.05 0.45 4.78
C PHE A 10 11.56 0.31 5.01
N THR A 11 10.77 0.85 4.10
CA THR A 11 9.31 0.86 4.20
C THR A 11 8.68 0.37 2.91
N VAL A 12 7.44 -0.09 3.01
CA VAL A 12 6.59 -0.40 1.86
C VAL A 12 5.43 0.58 1.79
N ALA A 13 5.02 0.94 0.59
CA ALA A 13 3.81 1.70 0.33
C ALA A 13 3.00 0.97 -0.75
N ILE A 14 1.76 0.62 -0.41
CA ILE A 14 0.91 -0.23 -1.23
C ILE A 14 -0.26 0.59 -1.77
N PHE A 15 -0.26 0.82 -3.06
CA PHE A 15 -1.32 1.52 -3.77
C PHE A 15 -2.32 0.51 -4.32
N VAL A 16 -3.36 0.26 -3.56
CA VAL A 16 -4.40 -0.72 -3.90
C VAL A 16 -5.46 -0.06 -4.76
N VAL A 17 -5.67 -0.57 -5.98
CA VAL A 17 -6.67 -0.05 -6.92
C VAL A 17 -7.77 -1.07 -7.15
N HIS A 18 -9.03 -0.60 -7.10
CA HIS A 18 -10.21 -1.39 -7.41
C HIS A 18 -11.29 -0.50 -8.03
N HIS A 19 -11.87 -0.92 -9.15
CA HIS A 19 -12.91 -0.17 -9.87
C HIS A 19 -12.58 1.32 -10.05
N GLU A 20 -11.38 1.62 -10.58
CA GLU A 20 -10.90 2.98 -10.86
C GLU A 20 -10.81 3.89 -9.62
N LYS A 21 -10.75 3.29 -8.44
CA LYS A 21 -10.53 3.98 -7.18
C LYS A 21 -9.31 3.42 -6.47
N ILE A 22 -8.66 4.26 -5.71
CA ILE A 22 -7.51 3.91 -4.90
C ILE A 22 -7.88 3.92 -3.42
N LEU A 23 -7.39 2.94 -2.67
CA LEU A 23 -7.60 2.87 -1.24
C LEU A 23 -6.61 3.76 -0.52
N LEU A 24 -7.11 4.65 0.31
CA LEU A 24 -6.32 5.57 1.12
C LEU A 24 -6.78 5.53 2.57
N ILE A 25 -5.83 5.74 3.47
CA ILE A 25 -6.04 5.89 4.91
C ILE A 25 -5.77 7.32 5.34
N HIS A 26 -6.54 7.84 6.29
CA HIS A 26 -6.24 9.07 7.00
C HIS A 26 -5.46 8.73 8.27
N HIS A 27 -4.14 8.81 8.19
CA HIS A 27 -3.22 8.42 9.26
C HIS A 27 -3.33 9.40 10.45
N ARG A 28 -3.70 8.87 11.63
CA ARG A 28 -4.01 9.65 12.82
C ARG A 28 -2.85 10.54 13.31
N LYS A 29 -1.67 9.96 13.44
CA LYS A 29 -0.50 10.63 14.00
C LYS A 29 0.12 11.66 13.06
N LEU A 30 0.08 11.39 11.74
CA LEU A 30 0.66 12.28 10.73
C LEU A 30 -0.34 13.31 10.22
N ASP A 31 -1.63 13.11 10.47
CA ASP A 31 -2.75 13.91 9.98
C ASP A 31 -2.67 14.13 8.45
N LYS A 32 -2.52 13.02 7.72
CA LYS A 32 -2.39 13.00 6.25
C LYS A 32 -3.10 11.81 5.65
N TRP A 33 -3.56 11.96 4.41
CA TRP A 33 -4.00 10.85 3.58
C TRP A 33 -2.79 10.19 2.94
N LEU A 34 -2.67 8.88 3.12
CA LEU A 34 -1.55 8.05 2.69
C LEU A 34 -2.07 6.75 2.02
N PRO A 35 -1.25 6.09 1.19
CA PRO A 35 -1.49 4.68 0.85
C PRO A 35 -1.33 3.81 2.08
N LEU A 36 -1.70 2.55 1.98
CA LEU A 36 -1.37 1.54 2.98
C LEU A 36 0.15 1.35 3.03
N GLY A 37 0.68 0.99 4.21
CA GLY A 37 2.09 0.68 4.31
C GLY A 37 2.75 1.01 5.65
N GLY A 38 3.97 0.53 5.80
CA GLY A 38 4.76 0.68 7.02
C GLY A 38 6.18 0.16 6.88
N HIS A 39 6.82 -0.10 8.01
CA HIS A 39 8.19 -0.59 8.03
C HIS A 39 8.29 -2.06 7.63
N ILE A 40 9.40 -2.41 6.97
CA ILE A 40 9.81 -3.79 6.78
C ILE A 40 10.50 -4.23 8.06
N GLU A 41 9.95 -5.23 8.75
CA GLU A 41 10.53 -5.75 9.98
C GLU A 41 11.75 -6.64 9.71
N LEU A 42 12.53 -6.95 10.77
CA LEU A 42 13.82 -7.63 10.62
C LEU A 42 13.72 -9.08 10.12
N ASP A 43 12.59 -9.71 10.25
CA ASP A 43 12.33 -11.11 9.91
C ASP A 43 11.41 -11.30 8.71
N GLU A 44 11.12 -10.23 7.97
CA GLU A 44 10.28 -10.27 6.78
C GLU A 44 10.97 -9.68 5.55
N ASP A 45 10.53 -10.12 4.38
CA ASP A 45 10.91 -9.50 3.11
C ASP A 45 9.89 -8.43 2.69
N PRO A 46 10.20 -7.60 1.68
CA PRO A 46 9.31 -6.51 1.27
C PRO A 46 7.90 -6.94 0.84
N GLU A 47 7.74 -8.14 0.25
CA GLU A 47 6.42 -8.64 -0.12
C GLU A 47 5.62 -9.05 1.12
N GLN A 48 6.27 -9.72 2.07
CA GLN A 48 5.64 -10.09 3.34
C GLN A 48 5.19 -8.86 4.10
N ALA A 49 6.05 -7.83 4.20
CA ALA A 49 5.71 -6.55 4.80
C ALA A 49 4.49 -5.91 4.10
N ALA A 50 4.51 -5.84 2.77
CA ALA A 50 3.42 -5.22 2.00
C ALA A 50 2.08 -5.95 2.21
N LEU A 51 2.09 -7.28 2.21
CA LEU A 51 0.87 -8.08 2.43
C LEU A 51 0.37 -7.95 3.88
N ARG A 52 1.27 -7.95 4.87
CA ARG A 52 0.94 -7.77 6.28
C ARG A 52 0.32 -6.40 6.53
N GLU A 53 0.98 -5.33 6.10
CA GLU A 53 0.49 -3.95 6.28
C GLU A 53 -0.88 -3.74 5.60
N ALA A 54 -1.05 -4.23 4.38
CA ALA A 54 -2.35 -4.15 3.70
C ALA A 54 -3.45 -4.84 4.51
N LYS A 55 -3.15 -6.02 5.09
CA LYS A 55 -4.11 -6.78 5.91
C LYS A 55 -4.40 -6.08 7.24
N GLU A 56 -3.39 -5.61 7.93
CA GLU A 56 -3.52 -4.95 9.24
C GLU A 56 -4.31 -3.64 9.14
N GLU A 57 -3.98 -2.80 8.16
CA GLU A 57 -4.56 -1.47 8.03
C GLU A 57 -5.96 -1.46 7.38
N SER A 58 -6.24 -2.41 6.48
CA SER A 58 -7.51 -2.42 5.73
C SER A 58 -8.36 -3.68 5.88
N GLY A 59 -7.83 -4.74 6.49
CA GLY A 59 -8.49 -6.03 6.54
C GLY A 59 -8.52 -6.78 5.20
N LEU A 60 -8.02 -6.19 4.12
CA LEU A 60 -8.06 -6.79 2.79
C LEU A 60 -6.86 -7.72 2.56
N ASP A 61 -7.12 -8.83 1.89
CA ASP A 61 -6.08 -9.59 1.23
C ASP A 61 -5.85 -8.99 -0.15
N VAL A 62 -4.60 -8.77 -0.53
CA VAL A 62 -4.22 -8.12 -1.79
C VAL A 62 -3.23 -8.96 -2.58
N GLU A 63 -3.25 -8.78 -3.89
CA GLU A 63 -2.25 -9.28 -4.82
C GLU A 63 -1.34 -8.13 -5.23
N LEU A 64 -0.03 -8.27 -5.01
CA LEU A 64 0.96 -7.33 -5.52
C LEU A 64 1.12 -7.54 -7.02
N LEU A 65 1.16 -6.45 -7.77
CA LEU A 65 1.29 -6.44 -9.22
C LEU A 65 2.73 -6.12 -9.62
N GLY A 66 3.31 -6.94 -10.48
CA GLY A 66 4.66 -6.75 -10.96
C GLY A 66 5.25 -8.03 -11.53
N GLU A 67 6.47 -7.93 -12.01
CA GLU A 67 7.18 -9.06 -12.59
C GLU A 67 8.13 -9.69 -11.57
N ARG A 68 8.22 -11.02 -11.60
CA ARG A 68 9.26 -11.77 -10.90
C ARG A 68 10.30 -12.21 -11.92
N PRO A 69 11.60 -11.92 -11.69
CA PRO A 69 12.63 -12.50 -12.54
C PRO A 69 12.64 -14.02 -12.39
N PRO A 70 12.94 -14.77 -13.46
CA PRO A 70 13.14 -16.21 -13.37
C PRO A 70 14.37 -16.49 -12.47
N THR A 71 14.22 -17.40 -11.53
CA THR A 71 15.34 -17.88 -10.71
C THR A 71 15.60 -19.33 -10.98
N THR A 72 16.88 -19.69 -11.13
CA THR A 72 17.33 -21.06 -11.35
C THR A 72 18.25 -21.57 -10.21
N GLU A 73 18.66 -20.67 -9.33
CA GLU A 73 19.57 -20.99 -8.24
C GLU A 73 18.84 -21.58 -7.03
N PRO A 74 19.28 -22.75 -6.51
CA PRO A 74 18.74 -23.28 -5.27
C PRO A 74 18.88 -22.30 -4.10
N GLY A 75 17.81 -22.10 -3.35
CA GLY A 75 17.80 -21.20 -2.20
C GLY A 75 17.55 -19.72 -2.57
N THR A 76 17.46 -19.38 -3.85
CA THR A 76 17.08 -18.04 -4.30
C THR A 76 15.59 -17.99 -4.58
N ARG A 77 14.89 -17.00 -3.98
CA ARG A 77 13.49 -16.68 -4.25
C ARG A 77 13.37 -15.32 -4.91
N ALA A 78 12.83 -15.29 -6.12
CA ALA A 78 12.56 -14.02 -6.79
C ALA A 78 11.41 -13.29 -6.09
N LEU A 79 11.57 -11.99 -5.89
CA LEU A 79 10.53 -11.10 -5.38
C LEU A 79 9.97 -10.25 -6.53
N ILE A 80 8.73 -9.78 -6.35
CA ILE A 80 8.16 -8.75 -7.21
C ILE A 80 8.96 -7.47 -6.99
N ALA A 81 9.52 -6.91 -8.06
CA ALA A 81 10.19 -5.64 -7.98
C ALA A 81 9.17 -4.53 -7.62
N PRO A 82 9.47 -3.62 -6.68
CA PRO A 82 8.64 -2.46 -6.46
C PRO A 82 8.56 -1.64 -7.76
N ARG A 83 7.41 -1.03 -8.01
CA ARG A 83 7.21 -0.21 -9.21
C ARG A 83 8.10 1.03 -9.21
N PHE A 84 8.32 1.61 -8.03
CA PHE A 84 9.21 2.74 -7.78
C PHE A 84 9.94 2.56 -6.47
N LEU A 85 11.05 3.26 -6.35
CA LEU A 85 11.78 3.48 -5.10
C LEU A 85 11.92 4.98 -4.88
N ASP A 86 11.72 5.42 -3.66
CA ASP A 86 12.10 6.77 -3.27
C ASP A 86 12.86 6.77 -1.93
N ILE A 87 13.44 7.89 -1.61
CA ILE A 87 13.96 8.18 -0.28
C ILE A 87 13.40 9.51 0.17
N HIS A 88 12.84 9.55 1.36
CA HIS A 88 12.26 10.76 1.90
C HIS A 88 12.63 10.97 3.36
N ARG A 89 12.77 12.25 3.73
CA ARG A 89 13.17 12.64 5.06
C ARG A 89 11.99 12.60 6.02
N ILE A 90 12.19 11.92 7.15
CA ILE A 90 11.23 11.87 8.26
C ILE A 90 11.52 12.99 9.27
N ASN A 91 12.80 13.18 9.59
CA ASN A 91 13.27 14.24 10.49
C ASN A 91 14.72 14.62 10.15
N ALA A 92 15.37 15.44 10.96
CA ALA A 92 16.71 15.95 10.66
C ALA A 92 17.79 14.86 10.54
N THR A 93 17.61 13.69 11.15
CA THR A 93 18.60 12.63 11.25
C THR A 93 18.13 11.28 10.71
N HIS A 94 16.89 11.21 10.20
CA HIS A 94 16.29 9.94 9.81
C HIS A 94 15.52 10.05 8.48
N GLU A 95 15.71 9.07 7.62
CA GLU A 95 15.10 8.93 6.30
C GLU A 95 14.45 7.56 6.13
N HIS A 96 13.48 7.47 5.22
CA HIS A 96 12.90 6.20 4.79
C HIS A 96 13.21 5.95 3.32
N ILE A 97 13.60 4.71 2.99
CA ILE A 97 13.56 4.21 1.61
C ILE A 97 12.22 3.53 1.42
N GLY A 98 11.38 4.11 0.57
CA GLY A 98 10.06 3.60 0.25
C GLY A 98 10.08 2.67 -0.95
N MET A 99 9.61 1.45 -0.79
CA MET A 99 9.35 0.49 -1.86
C MET A 99 7.88 0.58 -2.26
N ILE A 100 7.61 1.14 -3.44
CA ILE A 100 6.26 1.45 -3.92
C ILE A 100 5.71 0.28 -4.71
N TYR A 101 4.62 -0.31 -4.21
CA TYR A 101 3.94 -1.44 -4.85
C TYR A 101 2.57 -1.06 -5.37
N TRP A 102 2.23 -1.58 -6.54
CA TRP A 102 0.87 -1.61 -7.04
C TRP A 102 0.19 -2.90 -6.59
N ALA A 103 -1.08 -2.81 -6.22
CA ALA A 103 -1.84 -3.97 -5.79
C ALA A 103 -3.33 -3.88 -6.19
N ARG A 104 -3.99 -5.02 -6.14
CA ARG A 104 -5.45 -5.13 -6.25
C ARG A 104 -5.98 -6.04 -5.15
N PRO A 105 -7.24 -5.90 -4.73
CA PRO A 105 -7.84 -6.83 -3.79
C PRO A 105 -7.85 -8.25 -4.36
N LEU A 106 -7.49 -9.24 -3.55
CA LEU A 106 -7.74 -10.64 -3.87
C LEU A 106 -9.24 -10.90 -3.73
N LEU A 107 -9.88 -11.15 -4.86
CA LEU A 107 -11.26 -11.60 -4.89
C LEU A 107 -11.25 -13.11 -4.62
N ALA A 108 -11.34 -13.53 -3.37
CA ALA A 108 -11.39 -14.95 -3.03
C ALA A 108 -12.62 -15.60 -3.68
N GLU A 109 -12.40 -16.60 -4.52
CA GLU A 109 -13.46 -17.50 -4.95
C GLU A 109 -14.08 -18.16 -3.72
N GLY A 110 -15.33 -17.80 -3.38
CA GLY A 110 -16.07 -18.42 -2.29
C GLY A 110 -16.42 -17.57 -1.08
N HIS A 111 -15.85 -16.39 -0.90
CA HIS A 111 -16.34 -15.41 0.09
C HIS A 111 -17.45 -14.55 -0.52
N GLN A 112 -18.57 -15.17 -0.82
CA GLN A 112 -19.75 -14.42 -1.25
C GLN A 112 -20.37 -13.73 -0.03
N THR A 113 -20.53 -12.41 -0.12
CA THR A 113 -21.49 -11.71 0.74
C THR A 113 -22.87 -12.33 0.53
N PRO A 114 -23.83 -12.20 1.46
CA PRO A 114 -25.21 -12.65 1.26
C PRO A 114 -25.85 -12.16 -0.07
N GLN A 115 -25.23 -11.14 -0.71
CA GLN A 115 -25.60 -10.61 -2.01
C GLN A 115 -24.73 -11.13 -3.18
N GLY A 116 -23.87 -12.12 -2.97
CA GLY A 116 -23.11 -12.80 -4.03
C GLY A 116 -21.80 -12.13 -4.47
N GLY A 117 -21.30 -11.14 -3.74
CA GLY A 117 -20.02 -10.44 -4.02
C GLY A 117 -18.95 -10.70 -2.96
N VAL A 118 -17.68 -10.62 -3.34
CA VAL A 118 -16.58 -10.54 -2.37
C VAL A 118 -16.59 -9.15 -1.73
N SER A 119 -16.51 -9.08 -0.41
CA SER A 119 -16.43 -7.79 0.28
C SER A 119 -15.07 -7.15 0.02
N THR A 120 -15.07 -6.07 -0.74
CA THR A 120 -13.93 -5.14 -0.86
C THR A 120 -14.09 -3.94 0.07
N ASN A 121 -14.98 -4.05 1.07
CA ASN A 121 -15.15 -3.02 2.07
C ASN A 121 -13.97 -3.12 3.05
N PRO A 122 -13.11 -2.10 3.11
CA PRO A 122 -12.01 -2.09 4.05
C PRO A 122 -12.54 -1.96 5.47
N VAL A 123 -11.83 -2.59 6.40
CA VAL A 123 -12.10 -2.47 7.84
C VAL A 123 -11.02 -1.58 8.44
N LEU A 124 -11.44 -0.46 9.00
CA LEU A 124 -10.55 0.52 9.59
C LEU A 124 -9.86 -0.04 10.85
N ASP A 125 -8.53 0.02 10.90
CA ASP A 125 -7.82 -0.02 12.17
C ASP A 125 -7.95 1.31 12.90
N ASN A 126 -8.85 1.38 13.86
CA ASN A 126 -9.11 2.58 14.65
C ASN A 126 -7.96 3.01 15.56
N ALA A 127 -6.94 2.17 15.78
CA ALA A 127 -5.80 2.51 16.62
C ALA A 127 -4.87 3.51 15.91
N GLU A 128 -4.61 3.29 14.63
CA GLU A 128 -3.64 4.09 13.86
C GLU A 128 -4.29 5.09 12.89
N HIS A 129 -5.56 4.87 12.50
CA HIS A 129 -6.21 5.65 11.45
C HIS A 129 -7.50 6.33 11.90
N HIS A 130 -7.82 7.49 11.30
CA HIS A 130 -9.09 8.19 11.49
C HIS A 130 -10.16 7.73 10.49
N ASP A 131 -9.74 7.39 9.27
CA ASP A 131 -10.64 7.06 8.18
C ASP A 131 -9.92 6.17 7.15
N ILE A 132 -10.69 5.40 6.40
CA ILE A 132 -10.23 4.62 5.25
C ILE A 132 -11.29 4.70 4.16
N ARG A 133 -10.88 5.01 2.92
CA ARG A 133 -11.83 5.12 1.82
C ARG A 133 -11.25 4.86 0.44
N TRP A 134 -12.12 4.41 -0.44
CA TRP A 134 -11.87 4.34 -1.87
C TRP A 134 -12.05 5.71 -2.51
N CYS A 135 -10.99 6.27 -3.08
CA CYS A 135 -10.96 7.60 -3.68
C CYS A 135 -10.81 7.49 -5.20
N ALA A 136 -11.64 8.20 -5.95
CA ALA A 136 -11.45 8.38 -7.38
C ALA A 136 -10.35 9.43 -7.66
N ALA A 137 -9.86 9.49 -8.89
CA ALA A 137 -8.84 10.48 -9.28
C ALA A 137 -9.28 11.93 -9.00
N THR A 138 -10.57 12.21 -9.13
CA THR A 138 -11.16 13.53 -8.85
C THR A 138 -11.16 13.90 -7.37
N ASP A 139 -11.14 12.93 -6.48
CA ASP A 139 -11.20 13.17 -5.05
C ASP A 139 -9.83 13.59 -4.47
N LEU A 140 -8.72 13.19 -5.16
CA LEU A 140 -7.35 13.35 -4.67
C LEU A 140 -6.95 14.80 -4.37
N ASP A 141 -7.54 15.78 -5.07
CA ASP A 141 -7.24 17.20 -4.88
C ASP A 141 -8.13 17.88 -3.83
N THR A 142 -9.20 17.20 -3.40
CA THR A 142 -10.19 17.74 -2.47
C THR A 142 -10.14 17.12 -1.07
N LEU A 143 -9.33 16.07 -0.89
CA LEU A 143 -9.14 15.45 0.42
C LEU A 143 -8.60 16.44 1.46
N GLN A 144 -9.18 16.37 2.67
CA GLN A 144 -8.72 17.13 3.83
C GLN A 144 -8.40 16.16 4.98
N PRO A 145 -7.23 16.29 5.62
CA PRO A 145 -6.10 17.15 5.25
C PRO A 145 -5.52 16.79 3.88
N PRO A 146 -4.79 17.71 3.21
CA PRO A 146 -4.30 17.46 1.87
C PRO A 146 -3.17 16.42 1.86
N MET A 147 -3.11 15.64 0.79
CA MET A 147 -1.98 14.77 0.50
C MET A 147 -0.77 15.58 0.00
N THR A 148 0.42 14.99 0.13
CA THR A 148 1.62 15.52 -0.54
C THR A 148 1.53 15.31 -2.05
N ASP A 149 2.22 16.16 -2.82
CA ASP A 149 2.22 16.05 -4.29
C ASP A 149 2.84 14.72 -4.76
N ALA A 150 3.83 14.21 -4.04
CA ALA A 150 4.43 12.90 -4.34
C ALA A 150 3.39 11.76 -4.20
N VAL A 151 2.64 11.72 -3.11
CA VAL A 151 1.59 10.70 -2.90
C VAL A 151 0.49 10.83 -3.96
N LYS A 152 0.06 12.06 -4.29
CA LYS A 152 -0.91 12.29 -5.37
C LYS A 152 -0.41 11.77 -6.72
N TRP A 153 0.88 12.00 -7.00
CA TRP A 153 1.48 11.53 -8.24
C TRP A 153 1.45 9.99 -8.31
N TYR A 154 1.87 9.30 -7.26
CA TYR A 154 1.80 7.83 -7.20
C TYR A 154 0.37 7.32 -7.33
N CYS A 155 -0.60 7.96 -6.67
CA CYS A 155 -2.02 7.60 -6.83
C CYS A 155 -2.47 7.67 -8.29
N ARG A 156 -2.11 8.74 -9.01
CA ARG A 156 -2.46 8.90 -10.42
C ARG A 156 -1.78 7.88 -11.31
N GLN A 157 -0.50 7.54 -11.02
CA GLN A 157 0.21 6.48 -11.75
C GLN A 157 -0.47 5.11 -11.52
N ALA A 158 -0.77 4.76 -10.27
CA ALA A 158 -1.44 3.50 -9.97
C ALA A 158 -2.80 3.38 -10.68
N LEU A 159 -3.62 4.44 -10.64
CA LEU A 159 -4.92 4.50 -11.33
C LEU A 159 -4.80 4.40 -12.86
N ALA A 160 -3.68 4.86 -13.44
CA ALA A 160 -3.43 4.79 -14.88
C ALA A 160 -2.85 3.45 -15.34
N GLU A 161 -1.99 2.84 -14.52
CA GLU A 161 -1.23 1.64 -14.90
C GLU A 161 -1.93 0.33 -14.54
N ILE A 162 -2.71 0.30 -13.46
CA ILE A 162 -3.38 -0.93 -13.03
C ILE A 162 -4.59 -1.19 -13.93
N PRO A 163 -4.63 -2.35 -14.61
CA PRO A 163 -5.72 -2.67 -15.51
C PRO A 163 -7.07 -2.64 -14.81
N LYS A 164 -8.07 -2.09 -15.48
CA LYS A 164 -9.46 -2.18 -15.02
C LYS A 164 -9.84 -3.65 -14.90
N ALA A 165 -10.41 -4.03 -13.78
CA ALA A 165 -10.99 -5.36 -13.65
C ALA A 165 -12.07 -5.54 -14.74
N PRO A 166 -12.13 -6.72 -15.38
CA PRO A 166 -13.11 -7.00 -16.42
C PRO A 166 -14.54 -6.92 -15.88
#